data_fc0ce35953fbf315666e7c462ce90c47
#
_entry.id   fc0ce35953fbf315666e7c462ce90c47
#
_cell.length_a   1.000
_cell.length_b   1.000
_cell.length_c   1.000
_cell.angle_alpha   90.00
_cell.angle_beta   90.00
_cell.angle_gamma   90.00
#
_symmetry.space_group_name_H-M   'P 1'
#
loop_
_entity.id
_entity.type
_entity.pdbx_description
1 polymer ?
#
loop_
_entity_poly.entity_id
_entity_poly.type
_entity_poly.pdbx_seq_one_letter_code
_entity_poly.pdbx_strand_id
1 'polypeptide(L)'
;VFMENIYVSLFVIITMGIITIFVGGIDLKDYIYAMLLPLCFIMLSTITIAINFTSAPINEYSIRVLNFYINFGSRYRCIELLFRSMGAVSCLYGISMSTPIADIIQVLYSIKCPKLVVELMFLIYRFIFMLMDVLHNMTISATSRGGYDSYKNSYYTYSNIGKNLFLYALKKTNNSFDAM
;
A
#
# COMPACT_ATOMS: atom_id res chain seq x y z
N VAL A 1 10.10 8.14 -14.25
CA VAL A 1 9.10 8.91 -13.49
C VAL A 1 9.48 10.38 -13.36
N PHE A 2 10.75 10.74 -13.42
CA PHE A 2 11.23 12.15 -13.35
C PHE A 2 11.08 12.94 -14.66
N MET A 3 10.75 12.31 -15.77
CA MET A 3 10.55 12.99 -17.04
C MET A 3 9.15 13.61 -17.10
N GLU A 4 9.07 14.91 -17.43
CA GLU A 4 7.85 15.71 -17.53
C GLU A 4 6.99 15.39 -18.79
N ASN A 5 7.10 14.17 -19.34
CA ASN A 5 6.37 13.75 -20.53
C ASN A 5 5.31 12.71 -20.18
N ILE A 6 4.06 13.02 -20.47
CA ILE A 6 2.90 12.13 -20.31
C ILE A 6 3.10 10.80 -21.07
N TYR A 7 3.72 10.85 -22.24
CA TYR A 7 3.97 9.66 -23.07
C TYR A 7 4.87 8.63 -22.38
N VAL A 8 5.88 9.08 -21.62
CA VAL A 8 6.79 8.19 -20.87
C VAL A 8 6.02 7.50 -19.74
N SER A 9 5.18 8.23 -18.99
CA SER A 9 4.37 7.65 -17.92
C SER A 9 3.39 6.62 -18.45
N LEU A 10 2.75 6.89 -19.57
CA LEU A 10 1.82 5.96 -20.22
C LEU A 10 2.54 4.71 -20.73
N PHE A 11 3.72 4.87 -21.34
CA PHE A 11 4.55 3.74 -21.74
C PHE A 11 4.95 2.86 -20.56
N VAL A 12 5.34 3.45 -19.42
CA VAL A 12 5.69 2.73 -18.20
C VAL A 12 4.50 1.95 -17.64
N ILE A 13 3.31 2.54 -17.61
CA ILE A 13 2.08 1.84 -17.15
C ILE A 13 1.82 0.60 -18.00
N ILE A 14 1.88 0.74 -19.31
CA ILE A 14 1.62 -0.36 -20.25
C ILE A 14 2.68 -1.46 -20.13
N THR A 15 3.95 -1.10 -20.13
CA THR A 15 5.06 -2.08 -20.04
C THR A 15 5.04 -2.82 -18.71
N MET A 16 4.84 -2.11 -17.58
CA MET A 16 4.76 -2.75 -16.27
C MET A 16 3.49 -3.60 -16.13
N GLY A 17 2.36 -3.17 -16.66
CA GLY A 17 1.14 -3.99 -16.70
C GLY A 17 1.35 -5.30 -17.46
N ILE A 18 1.97 -5.25 -18.64
CA ILE A 18 2.29 -6.44 -19.44
C ILE A 18 3.24 -7.37 -18.70
N ILE A 19 4.33 -6.83 -18.12
CA ILE A 19 5.31 -7.63 -17.37
C ILE A 19 4.64 -8.32 -16.17
N THR A 20 3.82 -7.61 -15.41
CA THR A 20 3.15 -8.16 -14.22
C THR A 20 2.19 -9.29 -14.57
N ILE A 21 1.47 -9.20 -15.69
CA ILE A 21 0.53 -10.22 -16.14
C ILE A 21 1.27 -11.42 -16.75
N PHE A 22 2.21 -11.19 -17.68
CA PHE A 22 2.88 -12.28 -18.40
C PHE A 22 3.99 -12.95 -17.60
N VAL A 23 4.77 -12.20 -16.83
CA VAL A 23 5.91 -12.72 -16.04
C VAL A 23 5.45 -13.07 -14.62
N GLY A 24 4.60 -12.22 -14.01
CA GLY A 24 4.08 -12.46 -12.66
C GLY A 24 3.00 -13.54 -12.59
N GLY A 25 2.38 -13.92 -13.72
CA GLY A 25 1.31 -14.93 -13.76
C GLY A 25 0.05 -14.54 -12.96
N ILE A 26 -0.19 -13.24 -12.80
CA ILE A 26 -1.25 -12.68 -11.97
C ILE A 26 -2.49 -12.43 -12.83
N ASP A 27 -3.66 -12.78 -12.33
CA ASP A 27 -4.90 -12.51 -13.00
C ASP A 27 -5.12 -11.00 -13.19
N LEU A 28 -5.54 -10.62 -14.41
CA LEU A 28 -5.86 -9.23 -14.77
C LEU A 28 -6.82 -8.58 -13.76
N LYS A 29 -7.75 -9.36 -13.22
CA LYS A 29 -8.74 -8.89 -12.24
C LYS A 29 -8.06 -8.44 -10.95
N ASP A 30 -7.15 -9.23 -10.41
CA ASP A 30 -6.46 -8.94 -9.15
C ASP A 30 -5.55 -7.72 -9.29
N TYR A 31 -4.86 -7.58 -10.43
CA TYR A 31 -4.06 -6.39 -10.73
C TYR A 31 -4.91 -5.11 -10.80
N ILE A 32 -6.08 -5.16 -11.48
CA ILE A 32 -6.98 -4.01 -11.58
C ILE A 32 -7.58 -3.66 -10.20
N TYR A 33 -7.98 -4.66 -9.41
CA TYR A 33 -8.49 -4.43 -8.05
C TYR A 33 -7.44 -3.79 -7.14
N ALA A 34 -6.20 -4.26 -7.21
CA ALA A 34 -5.09 -3.68 -6.45
C ALA A 34 -4.83 -2.22 -6.86
N MET A 35 -4.92 -1.91 -8.17
CA MET A 35 -4.71 -0.56 -8.70
C MET A 35 -5.86 0.41 -8.40
N LEU A 36 -7.07 -0.11 -8.15
CA LEU A 36 -8.25 0.72 -7.91
C LEU A 36 -8.12 1.58 -6.65
N LEU A 37 -7.57 1.01 -5.57
CA LEU A 37 -7.44 1.70 -4.29
C LEU A 37 -6.49 2.91 -4.36
N PRO A 38 -5.25 2.80 -4.88
CA PRO A 38 -4.39 3.98 -5.11
C PRO A 38 -4.98 4.96 -6.11
N LEU A 39 -5.68 4.48 -7.15
CA LEU A 39 -6.32 5.33 -8.15
C LEU A 39 -7.35 6.25 -7.51
N CYS A 40 -8.22 5.75 -6.64
CA CYS A 40 -9.17 6.58 -5.90
C CYS A 40 -8.47 7.66 -5.07
N PHE A 41 -7.37 7.32 -4.41
CA PHE A 41 -6.60 8.27 -3.61
C PHE A 41 -5.90 9.34 -4.47
N ILE A 42 -5.31 8.93 -5.60
CA ILE A 42 -4.67 9.84 -6.55
C ILE A 42 -5.70 10.79 -7.17
N MET A 43 -6.89 10.29 -7.53
CA MET A 43 -7.98 11.12 -8.02
C MET A 43 -8.40 12.19 -7.01
N LEU A 44 -8.60 11.80 -5.75
CA LEU A 44 -8.95 12.74 -4.68
C LEU A 44 -7.86 13.80 -4.47
N SER A 45 -6.60 13.39 -4.46
CA SER A 45 -5.44 14.28 -4.33
C SER A 45 -5.34 15.25 -5.51
N THR A 46 -5.56 14.76 -6.74
CA THR A 46 -5.50 15.59 -7.96
C THR A 46 -6.62 16.64 -7.98
N ILE A 47 -7.82 16.29 -7.51
CA ILE A 47 -8.93 17.24 -7.36
C ILE A 47 -8.56 18.35 -6.37
N THR A 48 -7.92 17.99 -5.24
CA THR A 48 -7.48 18.98 -4.24
C THR A 48 -6.44 19.93 -4.80
N ILE A 49 -5.51 19.46 -5.64
CA ILE A 49 -4.51 20.30 -6.32
C ILE A 49 -5.14 21.16 -7.42
N ALA A 50 -6.17 20.65 -8.11
CA ALA A 50 -6.90 21.40 -9.12
C ALA A 50 -7.63 22.61 -8.53
N ILE A 51 -8.07 22.50 -7.27
CA ILE A 51 -8.74 23.57 -6.53
C ILE A 51 -7.70 24.29 -5.67
N ASN A 52 -7.09 25.32 -6.21
CA ASN A 52 -6.08 26.09 -5.48
C ASN A 52 -6.73 27.31 -4.81
N PHE A 53 -6.67 27.38 -3.46
CA PHE A 53 -7.14 28.52 -2.69
C PHE A 53 -6.01 29.54 -2.56
N THR A 54 -6.17 30.70 -3.18
CA THR A 54 -5.15 31.77 -3.11
C THR A 54 -5.82 33.10 -2.83
N SER A 55 -5.05 33.99 -2.19
CA SER A 55 -5.55 35.33 -1.82
C SER A 55 -5.54 36.32 -3.00
N ALA A 56 -5.00 35.95 -4.15
CA ALA A 56 -4.95 36.79 -5.35
C ALA A 56 -5.41 36.04 -6.61
N PRO A 57 -6.11 36.69 -7.53
CA PRO A 57 -6.51 36.08 -8.80
C PRO A 57 -5.27 35.86 -9.67
N ILE A 58 -4.97 34.61 -10.00
CA ILE A 58 -3.84 34.25 -10.88
C ILE A 58 -4.30 34.05 -12.31
N ASN A 59 -5.58 33.70 -12.55
CA ASN A 59 -6.15 33.43 -13.87
C ASN A 59 -7.53 34.09 -14.07
N GLU A 60 -7.95 34.27 -15.33
CA GLU A 60 -9.24 34.82 -15.72
C GLU A 60 -10.47 34.01 -15.23
N TYR A 61 -10.29 32.75 -14.89
CA TYR A 61 -11.33 31.81 -14.41
C TYR A 61 -11.30 31.61 -12.90
N SER A 62 -11.10 32.68 -12.12
CA SER A 62 -11.16 32.63 -10.67
C SER A 62 -12.54 32.92 -10.13
N ILE A 63 -13.09 32.07 -9.28
CA ILE A 63 -14.37 32.27 -8.59
C ILE A 63 -14.08 32.78 -7.17
N ARG A 64 -14.63 33.93 -6.81
CA ARG A 64 -14.49 34.51 -5.46
C ARG A 64 -15.50 33.86 -4.51
N VAL A 65 -15.01 33.12 -3.51
CA VAL A 65 -15.83 32.56 -2.44
C VAL A 65 -15.35 33.11 -1.11
N LEU A 66 -16.19 33.94 -0.47
CA LEU A 66 -15.88 34.71 0.75
C LEU A 66 -14.56 35.51 0.61
N ASN A 67 -13.48 35.30 1.14
CA ASN A 67 -12.24 36.08 1.01
C ASN A 67 -11.13 35.35 0.25
N PHE A 68 -11.43 34.19 -0.36
CA PHE A 68 -10.47 33.37 -1.11
C PHE A 68 -10.88 33.26 -2.58
N TYR A 69 -9.90 33.24 -3.46
CA TYR A 69 -10.10 32.96 -4.87
C TYR A 69 -9.84 31.47 -5.13
N ILE A 70 -10.82 30.78 -5.72
CA ILE A 70 -10.65 29.43 -6.20
C ILE A 70 -10.10 29.53 -7.61
N ASN A 71 -8.81 29.26 -7.77
CA ASN A 71 -8.18 29.20 -9.07
C ASN A 71 -8.19 27.74 -9.55
N PHE A 72 -8.80 27.50 -10.70
CA PHE A 72 -8.64 26.24 -11.39
C PHE A 72 -7.25 26.24 -11.99
N GLY A 73 -6.29 25.60 -11.29
CA GLY A 73 -4.91 25.45 -11.72
C GLY A 73 -4.80 24.81 -13.11
N SER A 74 -3.64 24.86 -13.72
CA SER A 74 -3.42 24.36 -15.07
C SER A 74 -3.91 22.91 -15.20
N ARG A 75 -4.99 22.69 -15.93
CA ARG A 75 -5.58 21.35 -16.20
C ARG A 75 -4.52 20.36 -16.72
N TYR A 76 -3.61 20.87 -17.52
CA TYR A 76 -2.50 20.09 -18.05
C TYR A 76 -1.60 19.51 -16.92
N ARG A 77 -1.24 20.34 -15.93
CA ARG A 77 -0.41 19.91 -14.79
C ARG A 77 -1.11 18.85 -13.92
N CYS A 78 -2.43 18.97 -13.75
CA CYS A 78 -3.19 17.97 -12.99
C CYS A 78 -3.23 16.61 -13.71
N ILE A 79 -3.44 16.62 -15.03
CA ILE A 79 -3.43 15.39 -15.84
C ILE A 79 -2.04 14.76 -15.84
N GLU A 80 -1.00 15.55 -16.00
CA GLU A 80 0.39 15.09 -15.94
C GLU A 80 0.73 14.44 -14.60
N LEU A 81 0.37 15.06 -13.48
CA LEU A 81 0.56 14.51 -12.15
C LEU A 81 -0.18 13.18 -11.95
N LEU A 82 -1.41 13.07 -12.47
CA LEU A 82 -2.21 11.85 -12.40
C LEU A 82 -1.51 10.69 -13.12
N PHE A 83 -1.12 10.88 -14.38
CA PHE A 83 -0.42 9.84 -15.13
C PHE A 83 0.94 9.49 -14.54
N ARG A 84 1.68 10.47 -14.04
CA ARG A 84 2.97 10.27 -13.38
C ARG A 84 2.83 9.44 -12.10
N SER A 85 1.85 9.75 -11.27
CA SER A 85 1.57 9.00 -10.04
C SER A 85 1.12 7.58 -10.34
N MET A 86 0.24 7.39 -11.34
CA MET A 86 -0.19 6.07 -11.79
C MET A 86 0.97 5.22 -12.31
N GLY A 87 1.91 5.83 -13.07
CA GLY A 87 3.11 5.15 -13.53
C GLY A 87 3.98 4.65 -12.37
N ALA A 88 4.19 5.49 -11.34
CA ALA A 88 4.95 5.11 -10.16
C ALA A 88 4.28 3.95 -9.38
N VAL A 89 2.97 4.03 -9.20
CA VAL A 89 2.18 2.98 -8.53
C VAL A 89 2.21 1.67 -9.32
N SER A 90 2.07 1.73 -10.66
CA SER A 90 2.15 0.56 -11.52
C SER A 90 3.51 -0.17 -11.39
N CYS A 91 4.62 0.57 -11.34
CA CYS A 91 5.94 -0.01 -11.10
C CYS A 91 6.02 -0.68 -9.73
N LEU A 92 5.51 -0.04 -8.68
CA LEU A 92 5.54 -0.56 -7.32
C LEU A 92 4.72 -1.86 -7.21
N TYR A 93 3.51 -1.88 -7.75
CA TYR A 93 2.69 -3.09 -7.77
C TYR A 93 3.29 -4.19 -8.63
N GLY A 94 3.89 -3.83 -9.78
CA GLY A 94 4.60 -4.78 -10.63
C GLY A 94 5.67 -5.55 -9.85
N ILE A 95 6.51 -4.86 -9.11
CA ILE A 95 7.56 -5.49 -8.28
C ILE A 95 6.95 -6.25 -7.11
N SER A 96 6.00 -5.64 -6.40
CA SER A 96 5.41 -6.23 -5.18
C SER A 96 4.65 -7.52 -5.46
N MET A 97 3.95 -7.62 -6.58
CA MET A 97 3.16 -8.80 -6.91
C MET A 97 3.96 -9.88 -7.63
N SER A 98 5.00 -9.50 -8.41
CA SER A 98 5.79 -10.48 -9.19
C SER A 98 6.94 -11.08 -8.39
N THR A 99 7.39 -10.46 -7.28
CA THR A 99 8.59 -10.88 -6.56
C THR A 99 8.23 -11.39 -5.17
N PRO A 100 8.34 -12.70 -4.91
CA PRO A 100 8.14 -13.26 -3.57
C PRO A 100 9.27 -12.80 -2.63
N ILE A 101 8.94 -12.64 -1.34
CA ILE A 101 9.89 -12.16 -0.31
C ILE A 101 11.13 -13.07 -0.20
N ALA A 102 10.97 -14.36 -0.47
CA ALA A 102 12.07 -15.32 -0.45
C ALA A 102 13.19 -14.93 -1.45
N ASP A 103 12.81 -14.51 -2.65
CA ASP A 103 13.76 -14.08 -3.69
C ASP A 103 14.45 -12.78 -3.30
N ILE A 104 13.72 -11.86 -2.66
CA ILE A 104 14.30 -10.62 -2.13
C ILE A 104 15.38 -10.93 -1.10
N ILE A 105 15.13 -11.86 -0.18
CA ILE A 105 16.09 -12.30 0.84
C ILE A 105 17.34 -12.91 0.18
N GLN A 106 17.15 -13.73 -0.85
CA GLN A 106 18.26 -14.34 -1.59
C GLN A 106 19.13 -13.28 -2.31
N VAL A 107 18.51 -12.29 -2.91
CA VAL A 107 19.22 -11.16 -3.55
C VAL A 107 19.99 -10.34 -2.52
N LEU A 108 19.40 -10.06 -1.34
CA LEU A 108 20.10 -9.35 -0.26
C LEU A 108 21.35 -10.13 0.20
N TYR A 109 21.25 -11.45 0.30
CA TYR A 109 22.39 -12.29 0.61
C TYR A 109 23.50 -12.19 -0.44
N SER A 110 23.14 -12.16 -1.74
CA SER A 110 24.11 -12.07 -2.84
C SER A 110 24.83 -10.70 -2.92
N ILE A 111 24.17 -9.62 -2.49
CA ILE A 111 24.74 -8.25 -2.43
C ILE A 111 25.69 -8.07 -1.21
N LYS A 112 25.93 -9.13 -0.45
CA LYS A 112 26.74 -9.10 0.79
C LYS A 112 26.17 -8.18 1.87
N CYS A 113 24.84 -8.12 2.00
CA CYS A 113 24.19 -7.48 3.13
C CYS A 113 24.65 -8.14 4.45
N PRO A 114 24.77 -7.40 5.57
CA PRO A 114 25.15 -8.00 6.85
C PRO A 114 24.27 -9.23 7.17
N LYS A 115 24.91 -10.36 7.47
CA LYS A 115 24.27 -11.66 7.69
C LYS A 115 23.11 -11.58 8.70
N LEU A 116 23.30 -10.79 9.76
CA LEU A 116 22.29 -10.56 10.79
C LEU A 116 20.99 -9.97 10.24
N VAL A 117 21.06 -9.05 9.29
CA VAL A 117 19.87 -8.44 8.68
C VAL A 117 19.09 -9.47 7.86
N VAL A 118 19.77 -10.30 7.09
CA VAL A 118 19.17 -11.35 6.27
C VAL A 118 18.49 -12.40 7.14
N GLU A 119 19.16 -12.82 8.21
CA GLU A 119 18.61 -13.77 9.19
C GLU A 119 17.38 -13.20 9.91
N LEU A 120 17.41 -11.92 10.31
CA LEU A 120 16.26 -11.25 10.91
C LEU A 120 15.07 -11.16 9.93
N MET A 121 15.31 -10.83 8.66
CA MET A 121 14.24 -10.80 7.65
C MET A 121 13.58 -12.17 7.48
N PHE A 122 14.38 -13.22 7.40
CA PHE A 122 13.86 -14.59 7.31
C PHE A 122 13.03 -14.97 8.56
N LEU A 123 13.51 -14.59 9.74
CA LEU A 123 12.82 -14.83 11.00
C LEU A 123 11.48 -14.07 11.05
N ILE A 124 11.47 -12.78 10.66
CA ILE A 124 10.27 -11.96 10.62
C ILE A 124 9.24 -12.55 9.65
N TYR A 125 9.69 -12.98 8.47
CA TYR A 125 8.80 -13.59 7.47
C TYR A 125 8.11 -14.84 8.03
N ARG A 126 8.87 -15.72 8.69
CA ARG A 126 8.33 -16.91 9.36
C ARG A 126 7.34 -16.56 10.47
N PHE A 127 7.63 -15.52 11.26
CA PHE A 127 6.74 -15.08 12.34
C PHE A 127 5.44 -14.47 11.81
N ILE A 128 5.45 -13.77 10.70
CA ILE A 128 4.23 -13.22 10.08
C ILE A 128 3.22 -14.34 9.82
N PHE A 129 3.61 -15.43 9.17
CA PHE A 129 2.69 -16.54 8.90
C PHE A 129 2.18 -17.20 10.18
N MET A 130 3.06 -17.44 11.15
CA MET A 130 2.65 -17.99 12.43
C MET A 130 1.63 -17.09 13.16
N LEU A 131 1.83 -15.77 13.15
CA LEU A 131 0.90 -14.82 13.75
C LEU A 131 -0.43 -14.73 12.98
N MET A 132 -0.40 -14.88 11.65
CA MET A 132 -1.61 -14.94 10.82
C MET A 132 -2.48 -16.16 11.17
N ASP A 133 -1.88 -17.33 11.37
CA ASP A 133 -2.60 -18.53 11.79
C ASP A 133 -3.25 -18.36 13.17
N VAL A 134 -2.51 -17.78 14.13
CA VAL A 134 -3.04 -17.48 15.46
C VAL A 134 -4.17 -16.45 15.40
N LEU A 135 -4.01 -15.39 14.60
CA LEU A 135 -5.04 -14.38 14.36
C LEU A 135 -6.32 -15.00 13.78
N HIS A 136 -6.17 -15.86 12.79
CA HIS A 136 -7.29 -16.58 12.17
C HIS A 136 -8.06 -17.42 13.20
N ASN A 137 -7.35 -18.20 14.02
CA ASN A 137 -7.95 -19.02 15.06
C ASN A 137 -8.65 -18.18 16.15
N MET A 138 -8.04 -17.05 16.56
CA MET A 138 -8.67 -16.11 17.50
C MET A 138 -9.93 -15.49 16.90
N THR A 139 -9.92 -15.14 15.61
CA THR A 139 -11.08 -14.56 14.92
C THR A 139 -12.22 -15.56 14.84
N ILE A 140 -11.97 -16.82 14.47
CA ILE A 140 -12.98 -17.88 14.46
C ILE A 140 -13.58 -18.06 15.86
N SER A 141 -12.74 -18.13 16.88
CA SER A 141 -13.21 -18.28 18.28
C SER A 141 -14.06 -17.10 18.74
N ALA A 142 -13.73 -15.89 18.33
CA ALA A 142 -14.48 -14.69 18.63
C ALA A 142 -15.83 -14.66 17.90
N THR A 143 -15.86 -15.07 16.63
CA THR A 143 -17.07 -15.18 15.82
C THR A 143 -18.05 -16.18 16.46
N SER A 144 -17.55 -17.34 16.87
CA SER A 144 -18.39 -18.38 17.52
C SER A 144 -18.99 -17.93 18.85
N ARG A 145 -18.44 -16.89 19.48
CA ARG A 145 -18.95 -16.32 20.74
C ARG A 145 -19.81 -15.06 20.53
N GLY A 146 -20.24 -14.77 19.30
CA GLY A 146 -21.03 -13.57 19.00
C GLY A 146 -20.25 -12.26 19.15
N GLY A 147 -18.90 -12.30 19.05
CA GLY A 147 -18.04 -11.13 19.24
C GLY A 147 -18.26 -10.00 18.23
N TYR A 148 -18.96 -10.27 17.14
CA TYR A 148 -19.22 -9.30 16.06
C TYR A 148 -20.70 -8.91 15.90
N ASP A 149 -21.57 -9.32 16.83
CA ASP A 149 -23.02 -9.09 16.73
C ASP A 149 -23.42 -7.62 16.90
N SER A 150 -22.57 -6.79 17.52
CA SER A 150 -22.81 -5.36 17.71
C SER A 150 -21.54 -4.57 17.45
N TYR A 151 -21.67 -3.32 16.98
CA TYR A 151 -20.52 -2.41 16.76
C TYR A 151 -19.65 -2.26 18.02
N LYS A 152 -20.28 -2.15 19.21
CA LYS A 152 -19.57 -2.06 20.48
C LYS A 152 -18.80 -3.34 20.80
N ASN A 153 -19.43 -4.49 20.61
CA ASN A 153 -18.81 -5.80 20.84
C ASN A 153 -17.67 -6.04 19.85
N SER A 154 -17.85 -5.68 18.56
CA SER A 154 -16.80 -5.78 17.54
C SER A 154 -15.55 -5.00 17.92
N TYR A 155 -15.71 -3.76 18.41
CA TYR A 155 -14.58 -2.95 18.85
C TYR A 155 -13.80 -3.59 20.01
N TYR A 156 -14.52 -4.10 21.03
CA TYR A 156 -13.88 -4.82 22.13
C TYR A 156 -13.22 -6.12 21.70
N THR A 157 -13.84 -6.83 20.77
CA THR A 157 -13.29 -8.06 20.20
C THR A 157 -11.97 -7.80 19.45
N TYR A 158 -11.93 -6.81 18.57
CA TYR A 158 -10.68 -6.43 17.87
C TYR A 158 -9.60 -5.99 18.85
N SER A 159 -9.94 -5.20 19.86
CA SER A 159 -8.98 -4.78 20.90
C SER A 159 -8.41 -5.96 21.69
N ASN A 160 -9.26 -6.91 22.08
CA ASN A 160 -8.84 -8.11 22.81
C ASN A 160 -7.99 -9.06 21.94
N ILE A 161 -8.35 -9.23 20.67
CA ILE A 161 -7.56 -10.01 19.72
C ILE A 161 -6.18 -9.38 19.55
N GLY A 162 -6.10 -8.07 19.34
CA GLY A 162 -4.82 -7.35 19.20
C GLY A 162 -3.96 -7.48 20.45
N LYS A 163 -4.53 -7.31 21.66
CA LYS A 163 -3.83 -7.51 22.93
C LYS A 163 -3.27 -8.94 23.06
N ASN A 164 -4.11 -9.93 22.81
CA ASN A 164 -3.70 -11.34 22.96
C ASN A 164 -2.67 -11.75 21.91
N LEU A 165 -2.80 -11.26 20.68
CA LEU A 165 -1.83 -11.51 19.62
C LEU A 165 -0.46 -10.90 19.98
N PHE A 166 -0.46 -9.68 20.53
CA PHE A 166 0.77 -9.02 20.98
C PHE A 166 1.45 -9.81 22.13
N LEU A 167 0.68 -10.22 23.13
CA LEU A 167 1.19 -11.04 24.23
C LEU A 167 1.73 -12.38 23.75
N TYR A 168 1.05 -13.01 22.78
CA TYR A 168 1.53 -14.23 22.15
C TYR A 168 2.84 -14.02 21.41
N ALA A 169 2.95 -12.93 20.64
CA ALA A 169 4.17 -12.56 19.93
C ALA A 169 5.36 -12.38 20.90
N LEU A 170 5.16 -11.63 21.98
CA LEU A 170 6.20 -11.45 23.02
C LEU A 170 6.65 -12.76 23.65
N LYS A 171 5.68 -13.60 24.06
CA LYS A 171 5.99 -14.91 24.65
C LYS A 171 6.75 -15.80 23.67
N LYS A 172 6.36 -15.79 22.41
CA LYS A 172 7.02 -16.59 21.38
C LYS A 172 8.43 -16.10 21.09
N THR A 173 8.63 -14.77 21.08
CA THR A 173 9.95 -14.14 20.90
C THR A 173 10.89 -14.53 22.05
N ASN A 174 10.42 -14.43 23.30
CA ASN A 174 11.23 -14.84 24.46
C ASN A 174 11.60 -16.34 24.40
N ASN A 175 10.63 -17.20 24.10
CA ASN A 175 10.90 -18.63 23.97
C ASN A 175 11.88 -18.93 22.83
N SER A 176 11.85 -18.15 21.73
CA SER A 176 12.80 -18.32 20.62
C SER A 176 14.18 -17.82 20.98
N PHE A 177 14.28 -16.77 21.80
CA PHE A 177 15.54 -16.26 22.32
C PHE A 177 16.19 -17.24 23.30
N ASP A 178 15.40 -17.84 24.20
CA ASP A 178 15.89 -18.86 25.17
C ASP A 178 16.35 -20.16 24.50
N ALA A 179 15.85 -20.42 23.27
CA ALA A 179 16.20 -21.60 22.48
C ALA A 179 17.43 -21.41 21.58
N MET A 180 17.93 -20.17 21.43
CA MET A 180 19.15 -19.84 20.68
C MET A 180 20.39 -19.87 21.58
#